data_3ce4beb79cf3b7075002b12887d5f98f
#
_entry.id   3ce4beb79cf3b7075002b12887d5f98f
#
_cell.length_a   1.000
_cell.length_b   1.000
_cell.length_c   1.000
_cell.angle_alpha   90.00
_cell.angle_beta   90.00
_cell.angle_gamma   90.00
#
_symmetry.space_group_name_H-M   'P 1'
#
loop_
_entity.id
_entity.type
_entity.pdbx_description
1 polymer ?
#
loop_
_entity_poly.entity_id
_entity_poly.type
_entity_poly.pdbx_seq_one_letter_code
_entity_poly.pdbx_strand_id
1 'polypeptide(L)'
;MLAVVPFKGEDAKRRLEPLPVDARTALAWAMLDDVVVACEGAGGSVVVARDGAQGEAVEAALRGVEAGPILVVNADVPCVRARDLLTLLGALPEGGLALVEAVDGTTNALALAAPSLFAPLYGPGSAQRFRARAARLGVAAATATIPNLADDVDTLADLERLADEGRLGERTAAVLDQLRAGLAR
;
A
#
# COMPACT_ATOMS: atom_id res chain seq x y z
N MET A 1 3.85 4.60 16.14
CA MET A 1 3.89 4.91 14.69
C MET A 1 2.46 4.91 14.16
N LEU A 2 2.08 5.86 13.31
CA LEU A 2 0.82 5.85 12.58
C LEU A 2 1.01 5.21 11.21
N ALA A 3 0.17 4.22 10.87
CA ALA A 3 0.08 3.64 9.54
C ALA A 3 -1.22 4.11 8.88
N VAL A 4 -1.13 4.66 7.67
CA VAL A 4 -2.27 5.13 6.87
C VAL A 4 -2.39 4.24 5.65
N VAL A 5 -3.56 3.62 5.47
CA VAL A 5 -3.87 2.78 4.31
C VAL A 5 -4.95 3.46 3.48
N PRO A 6 -4.61 4.11 2.35
CA PRO A 6 -5.60 4.70 1.48
C PRO A 6 -6.40 3.60 0.76
N PHE A 7 -7.75 3.69 0.82
CA PHE A 7 -8.64 2.69 0.25
C PHE A 7 -9.90 3.34 -0.35
N LYS A 8 -10.11 3.17 -1.64
CA LYS A 8 -11.24 3.76 -2.37
C LYS A 8 -12.56 2.97 -2.28
N GLY A 9 -12.57 1.82 -1.59
CA GLY A 9 -13.77 0.99 -1.49
C GLY A 9 -14.08 0.22 -2.78
N GLU A 10 -15.37 -0.01 -3.03
CA GLU A 10 -15.90 -0.96 -4.01
C GLU A 10 -15.53 -0.66 -5.48
N ASP A 11 -15.34 0.60 -5.84
CA ASP A 11 -15.04 1.00 -7.22
C ASP A 11 -13.56 0.81 -7.64
N ALA A 12 -12.69 0.39 -6.71
CA ALA A 12 -11.24 0.48 -6.89
C ALA A 12 -10.63 -0.53 -7.88
N LYS A 13 -11.29 -1.66 -8.16
CA LYS A 13 -10.69 -2.80 -8.89
C LYS A 13 -11.39 -3.16 -10.19
N ARG A 14 -11.75 -2.16 -11.01
CA ARG A 14 -12.36 -2.38 -12.35
C ARG A 14 -11.47 -3.23 -13.28
N ARG A 15 -10.15 -3.17 -13.14
CA ARG A 15 -9.20 -3.94 -13.95
C ARG A 15 -9.14 -5.43 -13.58
N LEU A 16 -9.82 -5.88 -12.52
CA LEU A 16 -10.01 -7.30 -12.22
C LEU A 16 -11.14 -7.93 -13.06
N GLU A 17 -11.66 -7.25 -14.08
CA GLU A 17 -12.54 -7.89 -15.05
C GLU A 17 -11.82 -9.08 -15.73
N PRO A 18 -12.51 -10.23 -15.97
CA PRO A 18 -13.97 -10.40 -16.01
C PRO A 18 -14.66 -10.81 -14.69
N LEU A 19 -14.02 -10.69 -13.52
CA LEU A 19 -14.66 -11.06 -12.26
C LEU A 19 -15.94 -10.22 -12.00
N PRO A 20 -17.01 -10.83 -11.46
CA PRO A 20 -18.20 -10.11 -11.00
C PRO A 20 -17.86 -9.01 -9.98
N VAL A 21 -18.73 -7.98 -9.89
CA VAL A 21 -18.51 -6.84 -8.97
C VAL A 21 -18.32 -7.32 -7.53
N ASP A 22 -19.18 -8.24 -7.05
CA ASP A 22 -19.10 -8.75 -5.68
C ASP A 22 -17.77 -9.48 -5.41
N ALA A 23 -17.27 -10.23 -6.38
CA ALA A 23 -15.97 -10.90 -6.28
C ALA A 23 -14.81 -9.89 -6.23
N ARG A 24 -14.85 -8.85 -7.07
CA ARG A 24 -13.85 -7.76 -7.05
C ARG A 24 -13.87 -7.00 -5.73
N THR A 25 -15.05 -6.73 -5.21
CA THR A 25 -15.25 -6.08 -3.92
C THR A 25 -14.69 -6.94 -2.78
N ALA A 26 -15.02 -8.23 -2.75
CA ALA A 26 -14.50 -9.16 -1.74
C ALA A 26 -12.97 -9.24 -1.76
N LEU A 27 -12.37 -9.31 -2.96
CA LEU A 27 -10.91 -9.29 -3.11
C LEU A 27 -10.29 -7.97 -2.63
N ALA A 28 -10.89 -6.82 -2.98
CA ALA A 28 -10.39 -5.52 -2.54
C ALA A 28 -10.35 -5.39 -1.00
N TRP A 29 -11.40 -5.88 -0.34
CA TRP A 29 -11.46 -5.91 1.13
C TRP A 29 -10.45 -6.90 1.73
N ALA A 30 -10.29 -8.07 1.14
CA ALA A 30 -9.32 -9.08 1.60
C ALA A 30 -7.88 -8.57 1.48
N MET A 31 -7.53 -7.88 0.38
CA MET A 31 -6.22 -7.24 0.21
C MET A 31 -6.00 -6.13 1.25
N LEU A 32 -6.98 -5.27 1.48
CA LEU A 32 -6.92 -4.27 2.55
C LEU A 32 -6.66 -4.92 3.91
N ASP A 33 -7.39 -5.98 4.24
CA ASP A 33 -7.26 -6.69 5.52
C ASP A 33 -5.86 -7.29 5.71
N ASP A 34 -5.26 -7.86 4.64
CA ASP A 34 -3.88 -8.37 4.70
C ASP A 34 -2.87 -7.24 4.97
N VAL A 35 -3.06 -6.07 4.34
CA VAL A 35 -2.23 -4.88 4.57
C VAL A 35 -2.39 -4.34 6.00
N VAL A 36 -3.62 -4.26 6.50
CA VAL A 36 -3.91 -3.81 7.88
C VAL A 36 -3.21 -4.71 8.90
N VAL A 37 -3.34 -6.03 8.75
CA VAL A 37 -2.68 -7.02 9.63
C VAL A 37 -1.16 -6.85 9.60
N ALA A 38 -0.57 -6.62 8.42
CA ALA A 38 0.86 -6.38 8.31
C ALA A 38 1.30 -5.08 9.02
N CYS A 39 0.52 -4.00 8.89
CA CYS A 39 0.78 -2.72 9.56
C CYS A 39 0.68 -2.84 11.09
N GLU A 40 -0.34 -3.53 11.61
CA GLU A 40 -0.50 -3.80 13.03
C GLU A 40 0.65 -4.68 13.56
N GLY A 41 1.02 -5.72 12.82
CA GLY A 41 2.15 -6.58 13.14
C GLY A 41 3.51 -5.86 13.15
N ALA A 42 3.64 -4.75 12.43
CA ALA A 42 4.81 -3.86 12.49
C ALA A 42 4.74 -2.83 13.64
N GLY A 43 3.73 -2.89 14.49
CA GLY A 43 3.54 -1.98 15.65
C GLY A 43 2.89 -0.66 15.30
N GLY A 44 2.16 -0.57 14.17
CA GLY A 44 1.42 0.60 13.75
C GLY A 44 0.01 0.67 14.36
N SER A 45 -0.44 1.89 14.70
CA SER A 45 -1.86 2.19 14.83
C SER A 45 -2.39 2.50 13.43
N VAL A 46 -3.39 1.75 12.95
CA VAL A 46 -3.82 1.83 11.55
C VAL A 46 -5.02 2.74 11.37
N VAL A 47 -4.95 3.62 10.37
CA VAL A 47 -6.07 4.42 9.86
C VAL A 47 -6.31 4.07 8.40
N VAL A 48 -7.52 3.57 8.09
CA VAL A 48 -7.96 3.36 6.71
C VAL A 48 -8.57 4.65 6.18
N ALA A 49 -7.88 5.31 5.26
CA ALA A 49 -8.29 6.60 4.69
C ALA A 49 -9.11 6.38 3.42
N ARG A 50 -10.37 6.87 3.40
CA ARG A 50 -11.36 6.53 2.35
C ARG A 50 -11.84 7.70 1.50
N ASP A 51 -11.75 8.94 1.98
CA ASP A 51 -12.41 10.07 1.35
C ASP A 51 -11.51 10.79 0.35
N GLY A 52 -11.97 10.97 -0.87
CA GLY A 52 -11.29 11.75 -1.91
C GLY A 52 -10.25 10.96 -2.72
N ALA A 53 -9.38 11.68 -3.42
CA ALA A 53 -8.25 11.07 -4.11
C ALA A 53 -7.23 10.53 -3.11
N GLN A 54 -6.44 9.53 -3.51
CA GLN A 54 -5.50 8.82 -2.62
C GLN A 54 -4.64 9.76 -1.77
N GLY A 55 -4.03 10.77 -2.39
CA GLY A 55 -3.18 11.74 -1.67
C GLY A 55 -3.97 12.62 -0.71
N GLU A 56 -5.17 13.04 -1.09
CA GLU A 56 -6.08 13.85 -0.25
C GLU A 56 -6.57 13.07 0.96
N ALA A 57 -6.90 11.78 0.78
CA ALA A 57 -7.31 10.90 1.86
C ALA A 57 -6.19 10.73 2.89
N VAL A 58 -4.95 10.51 2.45
CA VAL A 58 -3.78 10.43 3.33
C VAL A 58 -3.56 11.77 4.04
N GLU A 59 -3.60 12.90 3.32
CA GLU A 59 -3.43 14.22 3.91
C GLU A 59 -4.50 14.51 4.98
N ALA A 60 -5.75 14.09 4.72
CA ALA A 60 -6.83 14.21 5.69
C ALA A 60 -6.57 13.36 6.94
N ALA A 61 -6.09 12.13 6.78
CA ALA A 61 -5.75 11.24 7.89
C ALA A 61 -4.58 11.76 8.74
N LEU A 62 -3.70 12.58 8.15
CA LEU A 62 -2.57 13.17 8.87
C LEU A 62 -2.90 14.48 9.59
N ARG A 63 -4.11 15.04 9.43
CA ARG A 63 -4.51 16.27 10.12
C ARG A 63 -4.51 16.07 11.62
N GLY A 64 -3.80 16.94 12.33
CA GLY A 64 -3.67 16.87 13.79
C GLY A 64 -2.63 15.88 14.30
N VAL A 65 -1.92 15.19 13.41
CA VAL A 65 -0.75 14.37 13.79
C VAL A 65 0.47 15.29 13.85
N GLU A 66 0.92 15.59 15.08
CA GLU A 66 1.97 16.61 15.28
C GLU A 66 3.38 16.06 15.03
N ALA A 67 3.65 14.81 15.43
CA ALA A 67 5.02 14.25 15.38
C ALA A 67 5.03 12.73 15.26
N GLY A 68 6.20 12.20 14.94
CA GLY A 68 6.50 10.77 14.87
C GLY A 68 6.50 10.20 13.46
N PRO A 69 7.03 8.99 13.29
CA PRO A 69 7.11 8.35 11.99
C PRO A 69 5.74 7.94 11.48
N ILE A 70 5.53 8.19 10.19
CA ILE A 70 4.33 7.83 9.44
C ILE A 70 4.69 6.73 8.44
N LEU A 71 3.81 5.76 8.31
CA LEU A 71 3.86 4.76 7.26
C LEU A 71 2.60 4.88 6.40
N VAL A 72 2.75 5.00 5.09
CA VAL A 72 1.62 4.95 4.15
C VAL A 72 1.82 3.73 3.26
N VAL A 73 0.81 2.85 3.20
CA VAL A 73 0.88 1.60 2.43
C VAL A 73 -0.38 1.48 1.58
N ASN A 74 -0.21 1.24 0.29
CA ASN A 74 -1.34 1.01 -0.61
C ASN A 74 -2.11 -0.26 -0.19
N ALA A 75 -3.44 -0.24 -0.35
CA ALA A 75 -4.31 -1.35 0.04
C ALA A 75 -4.24 -2.56 -0.91
N ASP A 76 -3.56 -2.44 -2.03
CA ASP A 76 -3.48 -3.44 -3.11
C ASP A 76 -2.13 -4.15 -3.23
N VAL A 77 -1.38 -4.17 -2.14
CA VAL A 77 -0.12 -4.94 -1.99
C VAL A 77 -0.32 -6.14 -1.04
N PRO A 78 -1.14 -7.14 -1.40
CA PRO A 78 -1.57 -8.21 -0.50
C PRO A 78 -0.44 -9.16 -0.09
N CYS A 79 0.74 -9.04 -0.69
CA CYS A 79 1.90 -9.85 -0.36
C CYS A 79 2.67 -9.34 0.87
N VAL A 80 2.35 -8.12 1.34
CA VAL A 80 3.09 -7.47 2.42
C VAL A 80 3.03 -8.26 3.73
N ARG A 81 4.14 -8.25 4.45
CA ARG A 81 4.29 -8.83 5.79
C ARG A 81 4.84 -7.77 6.75
N ALA A 82 4.61 -7.92 8.03
CA ALA A 82 5.13 -7.01 9.05
C ALA A 82 6.64 -6.77 8.90
N ARG A 83 7.43 -7.81 8.60
CA ARG A 83 8.88 -7.71 8.39
C ARG A 83 9.26 -6.80 7.21
N ASP A 84 8.43 -6.74 6.17
CA ASP A 84 8.68 -5.90 4.99
C ASP A 84 8.54 -4.42 5.36
N LEU A 85 7.53 -4.09 6.18
CA LEU A 85 7.31 -2.75 6.71
C LEU A 85 8.40 -2.35 7.70
N LEU A 86 8.86 -3.27 8.55
CA LEU A 86 10.01 -3.04 9.43
C LEU A 86 11.30 -2.81 8.63
N THR A 87 11.47 -3.50 7.50
CA THR A 87 12.59 -3.27 6.58
C THR A 87 12.53 -1.87 5.97
N LEU A 88 11.34 -1.42 5.53
CA LEU A 88 11.14 -0.07 5.01
C LEU A 88 11.42 0.99 6.08
N LEU A 89 10.96 0.77 7.30
CA LEU A 89 11.24 1.66 8.43
C LEU A 89 12.73 1.69 8.78
N GLY A 90 13.42 0.54 8.70
CA GLY A 90 14.87 0.47 8.89
C GLY A 90 15.68 1.20 7.80
N ALA A 91 15.11 1.37 6.62
CA ALA A 91 15.70 2.16 5.53
C ALA A 91 15.40 3.66 5.63
N LEU A 92 14.55 4.11 6.57
CA LEU A 92 14.14 5.49 6.74
C LEU A 92 15.34 6.34 7.27
N PRO A 93 15.84 7.32 6.49
CA PRO A 93 16.89 8.22 6.97
C PRO A 93 16.38 9.11 8.10
N GLU A 94 17.28 9.51 9.00
CA GLU A 94 16.95 10.47 10.05
C GLU A 94 16.41 11.78 9.44
N GLY A 95 15.25 12.21 9.90
CA GLY A 95 14.56 13.41 9.40
C GLY A 95 14.11 13.34 7.93
N GLY A 96 14.19 12.18 7.28
CA GLY A 96 13.95 12.00 5.85
C GLY A 96 12.72 11.16 5.52
N LEU A 97 12.75 10.57 4.32
CA LEU A 97 11.73 9.62 3.86
C LEU A 97 12.37 8.38 3.20
N ALA A 98 11.64 7.27 3.25
CA ALA A 98 11.95 6.07 2.48
C ALA A 98 10.72 5.63 1.70
N LEU A 99 10.90 5.08 0.50
CA LEU A 99 9.78 4.62 -0.33
C LEU A 99 10.09 3.29 -1.02
N VAL A 100 9.03 2.57 -1.36
CA VAL A 100 9.06 1.45 -2.29
C VAL A 100 8.36 1.88 -3.57
N GLU A 101 9.11 1.82 -4.66
CA GLU A 101 8.63 2.12 -6.01
C GLU A 101 8.01 0.86 -6.62
N ALA A 102 6.83 0.97 -7.20
CA ALA A 102 6.20 -0.07 -8.00
C ALA A 102 6.87 -0.18 -9.37
N VAL A 103 6.61 -1.26 -10.09
CA VAL A 103 7.17 -1.52 -11.42
C VAL A 103 6.83 -0.41 -12.42
N ASP A 104 5.68 0.23 -12.28
CA ASP A 104 5.21 1.33 -13.15
C ASP A 104 5.73 2.73 -12.75
N GLY A 105 6.61 2.82 -11.73
CA GLY A 105 7.16 4.07 -11.22
C GLY A 105 6.24 4.82 -10.25
N THR A 106 5.14 4.20 -9.82
CA THR A 106 4.30 4.72 -8.73
C THR A 106 4.90 4.36 -7.36
N THR A 107 4.25 4.77 -6.27
CA THR A 107 4.71 4.54 -4.90
C THR A 107 3.71 3.66 -4.17
N ASN A 108 4.11 2.44 -3.83
CA ASN A 108 3.26 1.48 -3.11
C ASN A 108 3.39 1.61 -1.59
N ALA A 109 4.56 2.01 -1.10
CA ALA A 109 4.75 2.27 0.32
C ALA A 109 5.67 3.47 0.54
N LEU A 110 5.40 4.25 1.59
CA LEU A 110 6.12 5.46 1.95
C LEU A 110 6.28 5.52 3.47
N ALA A 111 7.51 5.61 3.95
CA ALA A 111 7.83 5.90 5.34
C ALA A 111 8.36 7.34 5.45
N LEU A 112 7.86 8.08 6.41
CA LEU A 112 8.21 9.49 6.67
C LEU A 112 8.65 9.64 8.12
N ALA A 113 9.73 10.37 8.36
CA ALA A 113 10.18 10.67 9.72
C ALA A 113 9.21 11.60 10.48
N ALA A 114 8.43 12.40 9.76
CA ALA A 114 7.43 13.31 10.31
C ALA A 114 6.27 13.54 9.32
N PRO A 115 5.04 13.84 9.81
CA PRO A 115 3.88 14.14 8.96
C PRO A 115 4.11 15.30 7.99
N SER A 116 4.88 16.32 8.38
CA SER A 116 5.18 17.50 7.59
C SER A 116 5.94 17.22 6.27
N LEU A 117 6.56 16.05 6.17
CA LEU A 117 7.22 15.60 4.94
C LEU A 117 6.24 15.17 3.87
N PHE A 118 5.01 14.81 4.25
CA PHE A 118 3.99 14.37 3.31
C PHE A 118 3.56 15.48 2.33
N ALA A 119 3.19 15.08 1.14
CA ALA A 119 2.41 15.85 0.18
C ALA A 119 1.61 14.88 -0.70
N PRO A 120 0.44 15.27 -1.26
CA PRO A 120 -0.43 14.42 -2.06
C PRO A 120 0.11 14.20 -3.48
N LEU A 121 1.26 13.52 -3.60
CA LEU A 121 2.02 13.36 -4.85
C LEU A 121 1.76 12.02 -5.56
N TYR A 122 0.70 11.27 -5.20
CA TYR A 122 0.39 9.98 -5.82
C TYR A 122 0.00 10.09 -7.30
N GLY A 123 0.04 8.94 -8.00
CA GLY A 123 -0.21 8.81 -9.44
C GLY A 123 1.07 8.56 -10.26
N PRO A 124 0.99 8.55 -11.61
CA PRO A 124 2.12 8.18 -12.47
C PRO A 124 3.40 8.93 -12.14
N GLY A 125 4.51 8.22 -11.92
CA GLY A 125 5.81 8.80 -11.57
C GLY A 125 5.87 9.38 -10.14
N SER A 126 4.99 8.95 -9.24
CA SER A 126 4.96 9.48 -7.85
C SER A 126 6.25 9.22 -7.08
N ALA A 127 6.92 8.10 -7.32
CA ALA A 127 8.20 7.81 -6.67
C ALA A 127 9.24 8.91 -6.94
N GLN A 128 9.37 9.33 -8.19
CA GLN A 128 10.26 10.45 -8.56
C GLN A 128 9.82 11.77 -7.90
N ARG A 129 8.50 12.04 -7.84
CA ARG A 129 7.99 13.28 -7.21
C ARG A 129 8.26 13.32 -5.71
N PHE A 130 8.15 12.20 -5.00
CA PHE A 130 8.52 12.14 -3.58
C PHE A 130 10.02 12.36 -3.38
N ARG A 131 10.88 11.76 -4.20
CA ARG A 131 12.34 12.03 -4.16
C ARG A 131 12.65 13.50 -4.44
N ALA A 132 12.02 14.10 -5.45
CA ALA A 132 12.19 15.52 -5.78
C ALA A 132 11.69 16.44 -4.64
N ARG A 133 10.62 16.06 -3.95
CA ARG A 133 10.16 16.80 -2.76
C ARG A 133 11.18 16.74 -1.64
N ALA A 134 11.72 15.57 -1.31
CA ALA A 134 12.76 15.44 -0.30
C ALA A 134 13.95 16.33 -0.61
N ALA A 135 14.42 16.32 -1.85
CA ALA A 135 15.52 17.19 -2.30
C ALA A 135 15.20 18.69 -2.10
N ARG A 136 13.97 19.12 -2.42
CA ARG A 136 13.52 20.51 -2.20
C ARG A 136 13.44 20.90 -0.73
N LEU A 137 13.14 19.95 0.13
CA LEU A 137 13.08 20.15 1.58
C LEU A 137 14.47 20.03 2.24
N GLY A 138 15.50 19.66 1.48
CA GLY A 138 16.84 19.45 2.01
C GLY A 138 16.99 18.22 2.90
N VAL A 139 16.08 17.23 2.74
CA VAL A 139 16.10 15.99 3.53
C VAL A 139 16.50 14.79 2.68
N ALA A 140 17.02 13.73 3.32
CA ALA A 140 17.41 12.51 2.64
C ALA A 140 16.19 11.70 2.19
N ALA A 141 16.30 11.04 1.03
CA ALA A 141 15.32 10.07 0.53
C ALA A 141 16.02 8.75 0.22
N ALA A 142 15.48 7.63 0.73
CA ALA A 142 15.92 6.29 0.41
C ALA A 142 14.86 5.58 -0.47
N THR A 143 15.32 4.74 -1.39
CA THR A 143 14.45 3.79 -2.11
C THR A 143 14.80 2.39 -1.63
N ALA A 144 13.81 1.69 -1.06
CA ALA A 144 13.98 0.33 -0.58
C ALA A 144 13.46 -0.66 -1.64
N THR A 145 14.23 -1.71 -1.92
CA THR A 145 13.80 -2.80 -2.80
C THR A 145 13.19 -3.91 -1.94
N ILE A 146 11.86 -3.93 -1.90
CA ILE A 146 11.09 -4.89 -1.10
C ILE A 146 10.03 -5.54 -2.03
N PRO A 147 10.28 -6.75 -2.55
CA PRO A 147 9.42 -7.36 -3.57
C PRO A 147 7.94 -7.44 -3.19
N ASN A 148 7.62 -7.76 -1.93
CA ASN A 148 6.24 -7.86 -1.46
C ASN A 148 5.50 -6.51 -1.42
N LEU A 149 6.21 -5.41 -1.43
CA LEU A 149 5.64 -4.05 -1.50
C LEU A 149 5.73 -3.44 -2.91
N ALA A 150 6.61 -3.96 -3.77
CA ALA A 150 6.76 -3.48 -5.14
C ALA A 150 5.69 -4.06 -6.08
N ASP A 151 5.15 -5.25 -5.74
CA ASP A 151 4.11 -5.95 -6.51
C ASP A 151 2.72 -5.59 -5.97
N ASP A 152 2.00 -4.75 -6.67
CA ASP A 152 0.58 -4.49 -6.45
C ASP A 152 -0.31 -5.35 -7.37
N VAL A 153 -1.57 -5.50 -6.98
CA VAL A 153 -2.58 -6.24 -7.76
C VAL A 153 -3.46 -5.24 -8.50
N ASP A 154 -3.17 -5.02 -9.75
CA ASP A 154 -4.00 -4.19 -10.65
C ASP A 154 -4.91 -5.01 -11.55
N THR A 155 -4.47 -6.19 -11.96
CA THR A 155 -5.17 -7.07 -12.88
C THR A 155 -5.38 -8.47 -12.31
N LEU A 156 -6.28 -9.24 -12.94
CA LEU A 156 -6.46 -10.65 -12.58
C LEU A 156 -5.16 -11.46 -12.79
N ALA A 157 -4.39 -11.13 -13.82
CA ALA A 157 -3.11 -11.79 -14.09
C ALA A 157 -2.08 -11.55 -12.96
N ASP A 158 -2.06 -10.35 -12.37
CA ASP A 158 -1.20 -10.07 -11.20
C ASP A 158 -1.62 -10.95 -10.02
N LEU A 159 -2.92 -11.01 -9.74
CA LEU A 159 -3.47 -11.83 -8.65
C LEU A 159 -3.13 -13.32 -8.84
N GLU A 160 -3.33 -13.85 -10.05
CA GLU A 160 -3.02 -15.25 -10.37
C GLU A 160 -1.54 -15.55 -10.25
N ARG A 161 -0.67 -14.70 -10.80
CA ARG A 161 0.78 -14.82 -10.69
C ARG A 161 1.23 -14.86 -9.23
N LEU A 162 0.76 -13.92 -8.40
CA LEU A 162 1.13 -13.87 -6.99
C LEU A 162 0.59 -15.05 -6.18
N ALA A 163 -0.58 -15.59 -6.57
CA ALA A 163 -1.13 -16.81 -5.99
C ALA A 163 -0.26 -18.03 -6.33
N ASP A 164 0.13 -18.19 -7.59
CA ASP A 164 0.98 -19.30 -8.05
C ASP A 164 2.38 -19.27 -7.40
N GLU A 165 2.89 -18.07 -7.10
CA GLU A 165 4.13 -17.87 -6.33
C GLU A 165 3.95 -18.14 -4.82
N GLY A 166 2.73 -18.39 -4.33
CA GLY A 166 2.42 -18.58 -2.91
C GLY A 166 2.68 -17.36 -2.04
N ARG A 167 2.58 -16.16 -2.61
CA ARG A 167 2.97 -14.90 -1.94
C ARG A 167 1.78 -14.15 -1.33
N LEU A 168 0.55 -14.41 -1.77
CA LEU A 168 -0.63 -13.70 -1.29
C LEU A 168 -0.78 -13.77 0.23
N GLY A 169 -1.39 -12.75 0.81
CA GLY A 169 -1.85 -12.77 2.18
C GLY A 169 -2.95 -13.81 2.40
N GLU A 170 -3.12 -14.24 3.64
CA GLU A 170 -4.05 -15.32 3.99
C GLU A 170 -5.49 -15.01 3.60
N ARG A 171 -5.92 -13.75 3.76
CA ARG A 171 -7.30 -13.33 3.48
C ARG A 171 -7.55 -13.24 1.98
N THR A 172 -6.62 -12.66 1.23
CA THR A 172 -6.70 -12.59 -0.23
C THR A 172 -6.67 -13.99 -0.85
N ALA A 173 -5.78 -14.87 -0.39
CA ALA A 173 -5.70 -16.25 -0.86
C ALA A 173 -7.02 -17.01 -0.58
N ALA A 174 -7.58 -16.89 0.63
CA ALA A 174 -8.83 -17.56 1.00
C ALA A 174 -10.01 -17.12 0.12
N VAL A 175 -10.15 -15.82 -0.18
CA VAL A 175 -11.20 -15.32 -1.07
C VAL A 175 -10.99 -15.83 -2.50
N LEU A 176 -9.76 -15.82 -3.01
CA LEU A 176 -9.45 -16.34 -4.35
C LEU A 176 -9.79 -17.83 -4.48
N ASP A 177 -9.47 -18.64 -3.47
CA ASP A 177 -9.79 -20.06 -3.46
C ASP A 177 -11.31 -20.32 -3.44
N GLN A 178 -12.07 -19.53 -2.70
CA GLN A 178 -13.54 -19.60 -2.70
C GLN A 178 -14.12 -19.27 -4.08
N LEU A 179 -13.59 -18.24 -4.75
CA LEU A 179 -14.02 -17.85 -6.09
C LEU A 179 -13.70 -18.94 -7.12
N ARG A 180 -12.51 -19.54 -7.07
CA ARG A 180 -12.14 -20.68 -7.93
C ARG A 180 -13.05 -21.90 -7.71
N ALA A 181 -13.37 -22.23 -6.46
CA ALA A 181 -14.27 -23.33 -6.13
C ALA A 181 -15.72 -23.07 -6.57
N GLY A 182 -16.16 -21.81 -6.57
CA GLY A 182 -17.49 -21.40 -7.07
C GLY A 182 -17.63 -21.49 -8.60
N LEU A 183 -16.54 -21.22 -9.33
CA LEU A 183 -16.50 -21.30 -10.79
C LEU A 183 -16.37 -22.75 -11.34
N ALA A 184 -15.97 -23.70 -10.49
CA ALA A 184 -15.82 -25.12 -10.86
C ALA A 184 -17.12 -25.93 -10.71
N ARG A 185 -18.20 -25.31 -10.29
CA ARG A 185 -19.56 -25.96 -10.12
C ARG A 185 -20.50 -25.54 -11.22
#